data_a072b4dc4a72503be523899bcb870836
#
_entry.id   a072b4dc4a72503be523899bcb870836
#
_cell.length_a   1.000
_cell.length_b   1.000
_cell.length_c   1.000
_cell.angle_alpha   90.00
_cell.angle_beta   90.00
_cell.angle_gamma   90.00
#
_symmetry.space_group_name_H-M   'P 1'
#
loop_
_entity.id
_entity.type
_entity.pdbx_description
1 polymer ?
#
loop_
_entity_poly.entity_id
_entity_poly.type
_entity_poly.pdbx_seq_one_letter_code
_entity_poly.pdbx_strand_id
1 'polypeptide(L)'
;MKKTYVPPSGPLTAKLAICGEQPGFQEVRARPPKPFIGPSGKGLNECLMMSKIPRYDLYLTNVIKDLDKPLAAYININFHKSSWTISKEGWQYIQELKEELTALNLNCIVATGNIPLIVLCSRVGITKWRGSVLESTLVPGLKVVPTFHPATFIPPKFNFLNKPQIVQDLLVAKYESDFPEIRRKERKITIKPSFDLAIRSLNYCYDVGLKGQAIDIDIEVINGELDCIGFAYSPNSAICIPFRDHTGDYFTVEQEYEIMLLIAKILQSERVAKRGASFIFDTQFMLHKYGIVPRGELHCTHIAQKIAFPDFNAGLDSVCRMWTDVPYYKEDGKQWMKMGAGTWEEWWNYNGMDCIIPNEAHPKQIQELKKQNNLETYDRQRRLIKPLLYMAERGIRVDVDGMMKFKITEQAKLDPLLEDLNKEAGYDLNPNSPQQVMNYFYKVLKLKPFKKRNTKGEYKPTSDVDALKRIYRQDSKGSKAARIMLDIRSLSKRISTYLNIAKVDKDGRYRSSYKPVGTETGRISSGETIFGTGGNQQNWPHDLLRFFLYDEGYIGYSFDLSQIENRIVAYVGGVISQ
;
A
#
# COMPACT_ATOMS: atom_id res chain seq x y z
N MET A 1 23.31 38.24 -13.88
CA MET A 1 22.63 37.11 -13.20
C MET A 1 21.87 37.61 -11.99
N LYS A 2 20.65 37.16 -11.78
CA LYS A 2 19.91 37.46 -10.53
C LYS A 2 20.72 36.99 -9.32
N LYS A 3 20.70 37.76 -8.20
CA LYS A 3 21.47 37.43 -6.98
C LYS A 3 21.09 36.08 -6.35
N THR A 4 19.97 35.51 -6.73
CA THR A 4 19.36 34.27 -6.20
C THR A 4 19.47 33.08 -7.14
N TYR A 5 20.08 33.26 -8.33
CA TYR A 5 20.24 32.21 -9.34
C TYR A 5 21.37 31.24 -8.99
N VAL A 6 21.09 29.94 -9.07
CA VAL A 6 22.03 28.85 -8.84
C VAL A 6 22.19 28.06 -10.14
N PRO A 7 23.34 28.18 -10.82
CA PRO A 7 23.60 27.45 -12.07
C PRO A 7 23.72 25.95 -11.82
N PRO A 8 23.54 25.11 -12.84
CA PRO A 8 23.86 23.69 -12.77
C PRO A 8 25.35 23.46 -12.48
N SER A 9 25.70 22.25 -12.05
CA SER A 9 27.05 21.90 -11.65
C SER A 9 27.36 20.45 -12.00
N GLY A 10 28.55 20.19 -12.54
CA GLY A 10 29.02 18.85 -12.88
C GLY A 10 29.63 18.80 -14.28
N PRO A 11 30.21 17.65 -14.67
CA PRO A 11 30.84 17.51 -15.99
C PRO A 11 29.78 17.46 -17.09
N LEU A 12 30.06 18.15 -18.23
CA LEU A 12 29.20 18.10 -19.41
C LEU A 12 29.19 16.73 -20.10
N THR A 13 30.13 15.86 -19.74
CA THR A 13 30.24 14.47 -20.22
C THR A 13 29.50 13.47 -19.34
N ALA A 14 28.81 13.93 -18.27
CA ALA A 14 28.07 13.07 -17.37
C ALA A 14 27.06 12.20 -18.12
N LYS A 15 26.93 10.95 -17.71
CA LYS A 15 25.90 10.03 -18.19
C LYS A 15 24.67 9.98 -17.28
N LEU A 16 24.84 10.43 -16.03
CA LEU A 16 23.79 10.49 -15.00
C LEU A 16 23.65 11.91 -14.49
N ALA A 17 22.40 12.40 -14.46
CA ALA A 17 22.07 13.68 -13.84
C ALA A 17 21.12 13.51 -12.65
N ILE A 18 21.08 14.51 -11.76
CA ILE A 18 20.08 14.63 -10.70
C ILE A 18 19.41 15.99 -10.82
N CYS A 19 18.08 15.98 -10.91
CA CYS A 19 17.26 17.17 -10.99
C CYS A 19 16.47 17.36 -9.69
N GLY A 20 16.68 18.50 -9.03
CA GLY A 20 15.93 18.96 -7.87
C GLY A 20 14.76 19.88 -8.23
N GLU A 21 14.07 20.34 -7.22
CA GLU A 21 12.89 21.21 -7.38
C GLU A 21 13.30 22.69 -7.54
N GLN A 22 13.96 23.25 -6.52
CA GLN A 22 14.37 24.63 -6.40
C GLN A 22 15.58 24.73 -5.46
N PRO A 23 16.54 25.65 -5.66
CA PRO A 23 17.68 25.80 -4.77
C PRO A 23 17.25 26.24 -3.38
N GLY A 24 18.02 25.82 -2.38
CA GLY A 24 17.88 26.26 -1.02
C GLY A 24 18.72 27.50 -0.70
N PHE A 25 18.47 28.10 0.45
CA PHE A 25 19.13 29.32 0.89
C PHE A 25 20.68 29.21 1.00
N GLN A 26 21.19 28.04 1.41
CA GLN A 26 22.64 27.80 1.50
C GLN A 26 23.28 27.70 0.12
N GLU A 27 22.55 27.20 -0.88
CA GLU A 27 23.01 27.03 -2.26
C GLU A 27 23.16 28.36 -2.97
N VAL A 28 22.24 29.30 -2.72
CA VAL A 28 22.31 30.68 -3.22
C VAL A 28 23.47 31.47 -2.57
N ARG A 29 23.74 31.25 -1.28
CA ARG A 29 24.82 31.95 -0.53
C ARG A 29 26.21 31.42 -0.79
N ALA A 30 26.33 30.24 -1.31
CA ALA A 30 27.64 29.66 -1.64
C ALA A 30 28.44 30.53 -2.62
N ARG A 31 29.73 30.38 -2.60
CA ARG A 31 30.64 31.09 -3.52
C ARG A 31 31.63 30.10 -4.13
N PRO A 32 31.44 29.69 -5.40
CA PRO A 32 30.30 30.00 -6.28
C PRO A 32 29.01 29.28 -5.85
N PRO A 33 27.83 29.78 -6.26
CA PRO A 33 26.54 29.12 -6.00
C PRO A 33 26.53 27.73 -6.64
N LYS A 34 26.05 26.71 -5.91
CA LYS A 34 26.02 25.30 -6.37
C LYS A 34 24.76 24.58 -5.88
N PRO A 35 24.14 23.70 -6.68
CA PRO A 35 22.98 22.91 -6.25
C PRO A 35 23.37 21.79 -5.26
N PHE A 36 22.43 21.39 -4.44
CA PHE A 36 22.56 20.27 -3.50
C PHE A 36 23.75 20.37 -2.52
N ILE A 37 24.01 21.54 -1.94
CA ILE A 37 25.00 21.72 -0.87
C ILE A 37 24.37 22.01 0.50
N GLY A 38 23.08 22.32 0.54
CA GLY A 38 22.30 22.51 1.76
C GLY A 38 22.00 21.18 2.49
N PRO A 39 21.10 21.20 3.51
CA PRO A 39 20.75 19.98 4.27
C PRO A 39 20.26 18.83 3.38
N SER A 40 19.43 19.10 2.38
CA SER A 40 18.98 18.10 1.41
C SER A 40 20.14 17.51 0.59
N GLY A 41 21.12 18.37 0.24
CA GLY A 41 22.34 17.94 -0.46
C GLY A 41 23.23 17.04 0.40
N LYS A 42 23.31 17.30 1.72
CA LYS A 42 24.02 16.40 2.66
C LYS A 42 23.33 15.04 2.71
N GLY A 43 22.01 15.01 2.84
CA GLY A 43 21.23 13.77 2.77
C GLY A 43 21.40 13.04 1.45
N LEU A 44 21.43 13.76 0.31
CA LEU A 44 21.74 13.17 -0.99
C LEU A 44 23.12 12.54 -1.02
N ASN A 45 24.16 13.21 -0.46
CA ASN A 45 25.50 12.67 -0.41
C ASN A 45 25.58 11.34 0.36
N GLU A 46 24.85 11.22 1.46
CA GLU A 46 24.77 9.95 2.19
C GLU A 46 24.15 8.83 1.32
N CYS A 47 23.08 9.14 0.58
CA CYS A 47 22.47 8.17 -0.34
C CYS A 47 23.42 7.80 -1.50
N LEU A 48 24.13 8.78 -2.07
CA LEU A 48 25.13 8.56 -3.14
C LEU A 48 26.27 7.67 -2.65
N MET A 49 26.79 7.91 -1.45
CA MET A 49 27.83 7.08 -0.83
C MET A 49 27.36 5.63 -0.66
N MET A 50 26.13 5.43 -0.16
CA MET A 50 25.54 4.09 0.00
C MET A 50 25.32 3.40 -1.35
N SER A 51 25.01 4.14 -2.40
CA SER A 51 24.83 3.62 -3.76
C SER A 51 26.14 3.49 -4.54
N LYS A 52 27.27 3.87 -3.93
CA LYS A 52 28.60 3.88 -4.57
C LYS A 52 28.58 4.68 -5.89
N ILE A 53 27.97 5.86 -5.86
CA ILE A 53 27.92 6.81 -6.98
C ILE A 53 28.80 8.01 -6.62
N PRO A 54 29.91 8.24 -7.33
CA PRO A 54 30.76 9.41 -7.09
C PRO A 54 30.03 10.70 -7.49
N ARG A 55 29.94 11.65 -6.56
CA ARG A 55 29.24 12.91 -6.81
C ARG A 55 29.87 13.73 -7.95
N TYR A 56 31.17 13.64 -8.14
CA TYR A 56 31.90 14.40 -9.18
C TYR A 56 31.59 13.91 -10.60
N ASP A 57 31.02 12.71 -10.77
CA ASP A 57 30.61 12.16 -12.06
C ASP A 57 29.19 12.60 -12.46
N LEU A 58 28.48 13.27 -11.53
CA LEU A 58 27.07 13.64 -11.72
C LEU A 58 26.90 15.06 -12.23
N TYR A 59 25.94 15.23 -13.13
CA TYR A 59 25.41 16.54 -13.46
C TYR A 59 24.23 16.88 -12.55
N LEU A 60 24.30 18.01 -11.84
CA LEU A 60 23.35 18.42 -10.82
C LEU A 60 22.63 19.69 -11.25
N THR A 61 21.30 19.67 -11.26
CA THR A 61 20.48 20.81 -11.65
C THR A 61 19.19 20.89 -10.84
N ASN A 62 18.43 21.95 -11.00
CA ASN A 62 17.07 22.11 -10.48
C ASN A 62 16.13 22.53 -11.61
N VAL A 63 14.84 22.24 -11.47
CA VAL A 63 13.80 22.71 -12.39
C VAL A 63 13.72 24.23 -12.34
N ILE A 64 13.56 24.80 -11.15
CA ILE A 64 13.62 26.25 -10.93
C ILE A 64 15.01 26.58 -10.40
N LYS A 65 15.71 27.49 -11.07
CA LYS A 65 17.11 27.81 -10.78
C LYS A 65 17.29 28.99 -9.83
N ASP A 66 16.21 29.54 -9.32
CA ASP A 66 16.25 30.74 -8.50
C ASP A 66 15.35 30.61 -7.23
N LEU A 67 15.64 31.42 -6.22
CA LEU A 67 14.95 31.41 -4.90
C LEU A 67 14.13 32.71 -4.68
N ASP A 68 13.86 33.50 -5.70
CA ASP A 68 13.15 34.77 -5.55
C ASP A 68 11.72 34.61 -5.03
N LYS A 69 11.02 33.55 -5.48
CA LYS A 69 9.63 33.27 -5.12
C LYS A 69 9.50 31.85 -4.59
N PRO A 70 8.46 31.58 -3.78
CA PRO A 70 8.15 30.19 -3.38
C PRO A 70 7.86 29.32 -4.59
N LEU A 71 8.25 28.05 -4.54
CA LEU A 71 8.10 27.07 -5.62
C LEU A 71 6.67 27.02 -6.19
N ALA A 72 5.65 27.11 -5.32
CA ALA A 72 4.23 27.11 -5.71
C ALA A 72 3.83 28.30 -6.60
N ALA A 73 4.61 29.38 -6.62
CA ALA A 73 4.37 30.51 -7.54
C ALA A 73 4.80 30.19 -8.99
N TYR A 74 5.70 29.24 -9.17
CA TYR A 74 6.15 28.78 -10.48
C TYR A 74 5.36 27.56 -10.94
N ILE A 75 5.21 26.55 -10.07
CA ILE A 75 4.51 25.29 -10.34
C ILE A 75 3.67 24.92 -9.12
N ASN A 76 2.35 24.89 -9.30
CA ASN A 76 1.40 24.53 -8.24
C ASN A 76 0.73 23.19 -8.56
N ILE A 77 0.68 22.29 -7.57
CA ILE A 77 0.16 20.92 -7.70
C ILE A 77 -1.12 20.76 -6.88
N ASN A 78 -2.17 20.30 -7.53
CA ASN A 78 -3.36 19.78 -6.87
C ASN A 78 -3.32 18.25 -6.82
N PHE A 79 -2.86 17.71 -5.69
CA PHE A 79 -2.75 16.25 -5.49
C PHE A 79 -4.09 15.53 -5.52
N HIS A 80 -5.20 16.17 -5.11
CA HIS A 80 -6.52 15.55 -5.13
C HIS A 80 -7.06 15.32 -6.54
N LYS A 81 -6.75 16.25 -7.45
CA LYS A 81 -7.18 16.18 -8.86
C LYS A 81 -6.08 15.62 -9.78
N SER A 82 -4.93 15.25 -9.23
CA SER A 82 -3.73 14.85 -10.01
C SER A 82 -3.42 15.84 -11.15
N SER A 83 -3.58 17.14 -10.88
CA SER A 83 -3.40 18.21 -11.84
C SER A 83 -2.38 19.24 -11.34
N TRP A 84 -1.83 20.03 -12.27
CA TRP A 84 -0.88 21.09 -11.95
C TRP A 84 -1.07 22.30 -12.87
N THR A 85 -0.59 23.44 -12.42
CA THR A 85 -0.52 24.66 -13.21
C THR A 85 0.89 25.22 -13.18
N ILE A 86 1.34 25.78 -14.28
CA ILE A 86 2.66 26.34 -14.46
C ILE A 86 2.50 27.80 -14.87
N SER A 87 3.17 28.72 -14.15
CA SER A 87 3.17 30.13 -14.45
C SER A 87 4.03 30.42 -15.70
N LYS A 88 3.86 31.63 -16.29
CA LYS A 88 4.69 32.07 -17.44
C LYS A 88 6.19 32.03 -17.09
N GLU A 89 6.58 32.46 -15.92
CA GLU A 89 7.97 32.39 -15.44
C GLU A 89 8.42 30.94 -15.23
N GLY A 90 7.54 30.07 -14.71
CA GLY A 90 7.81 28.64 -14.55
C GLY A 90 8.13 27.99 -15.90
N TRP A 91 7.38 28.34 -16.96
CA TRP A 91 7.65 27.86 -18.33
C TRP A 91 9.00 28.30 -18.86
N GLN A 92 9.49 29.50 -18.52
CA GLN A 92 10.83 29.97 -18.93
C GLN A 92 11.92 29.08 -18.33
N TYR A 93 11.82 28.71 -17.04
CA TYR A 93 12.78 27.79 -16.40
C TYR A 93 12.69 26.36 -16.98
N ILE A 94 11.51 25.90 -17.34
CA ILE A 94 11.34 24.59 -17.97
C ILE A 94 11.98 24.58 -19.35
N GLN A 95 11.85 25.67 -20.12
CA GLN A 95 12.50 25.80 -21.42
C GLN A 95 14.02 25.85 -21.28
N GLU A 96 14.55 26.62 -20.31
CA GLU A 96 15.98 26.63 -19.97
C GLU A 96 16.48 25.23 -19.60
N LEU A 97 15.73 24.47 -18.77
CA LEU A 97 16.08 23.11 -18.41
C LEU A 97 16.07 22.18 -19.63
N LYS A 98 15.12 22.35 -20.56
CA LYS A 98 15.04 21.54 -21.78
C LYS A 98 16.29 21.77 -22.65
N GLU A 99 16.67 23.02 -22.88
CA GLU A 99 17.86 23.38 -23.66
C GLU A 99 19.13 22.83 -23.00
N GLU A 100 19.24 22.97 -21.66
CA GLU A 100 20.35 22.46 -20.89
C GLU A 100 20.48 20.92 -21.03
N LEU A 101 19.39 20.18 -20.81
CA LEU A 101 19.42 18.72 -20.88
C LEU A 101 19.61 18.18 -22.29
N THR A 102 19.10 18.89 -23.30
CA THR A 102 19.29 18.53 -24.72
C THR A 102 20.74 18.69 -25.18
N ALA A 103 21.47 19.67 -24.62
CA ALA A 103 22.88 19.90 -24.93
C ALA A 103 23.82 18.87 -24.29
N LEU A 104 23.32 18.03 -23.36
CA LEU A 104 24.07 16.99 -22.67
C LEU A 104 23.86 15.62 -23.31
N ASN A 105 24.87 14.76 -23.24
CA ASN A 105 24.75 13.36 -23.69
C ASN A 105 24.44 12.44 -22.52
N LEU A 106 23.29 12.72 -21.84
CA LEU A 106 22.82 11.95 -20.68
C LEU A 106 22.14 10.66 -21.13
N ASN A 107 22.36 9.58 -20.38
CA ASN A 107 21.62 8.34 -20.52
C ASN A 107 20.45 8.26 -19.53
N CYS A 108 20.59 8.87 -18.34
CA CYS A 108 19.57 8.83 -17.31
C CYS A 108 19.58 10.11 -16.45
N ILE A 109 18.41 10.52 -15.97
CA ILE A 109 18.25 11.60 -15.01
C ILE A 109 17.37 11.15 -13.82
N VAL A 110 17.79 11.44 -12.60
CA VAL A 110 17.02 11.21 -11.39
C VAL A 110 16.13 12.41 -11.09
N ALA A 111 14.82 12.21 -11.04
CA ALA A 111 13.84 13.23 -10.70
C ALA A 111 13.56 13.18 -9.18
N THR A 112 14.10 14.13 -8.39
CA THR A 112 13.94 14.15 -6.94
C THR A 112 12.71 14.94 -6.50
N GLY A 113 11.60 14.24 -6.25
CA GLY A 113 10.33 14.84 -5.82
C GLY A 113 9.31 15.01 -6.96
N ASN A 114 8.17 15.63 -6.61
CA ASN A 114 7.06 15.74 -7.55
C ASN A 114 7.29 16.75 -8.68
N ILE A 115 7.97 17.84 -8.41
CA ILE A 115 8.18 18.90 -9.44
C ILE A 115 9.04 18.39 -10.60
N PRO A 116 10.23 17.80 -10.39
CA PRO A 116 10.98 17.20 -11.49
C PRO A 116 10.23 16.07 -12.19
N LEU A 117 9.45 15.26 -11.45
CA LEU A 117 8.62 14.21 -12.06
C LEU A 117 7.57 14.79 -13.03
N ILE A 118 6.89 15.87 -12.63
CA ILE A 118 5.91 16.55 -13.47
C ILE A 118 6.57 17.11 -14.72
N VAL A 119 7.66 17.83 -14.55
CA VAL A 119 8.32 18.55 -15.65
C VAL A 119 8.96 17.58 -16.64
N LEU A 120 9.61 16.53 -16.15
CA LEU A 120 10.31 15.56 -16.99
C LEU A 120 9.39 14.50 -17.61
N CYS A 121 8.30 14.12 -16.93
CA CYS A 121 7.49 12.97 -17.34
C CYS A 121 5.97 13.24 -17.40
N SER A 122 5.50 14.45 -17.09
CA SER A 122 4.06 14.76 -17.00
C SER A 122 3.27 13.82 -16.10
N ARG A 123 3.87 13.42 -14.95
CA ARG A 123 3.29 12.49 -13.98
C ARG A 123 3.22 13.11 -12.58
N VAL A 124 2.19 12.76 -11.80
CA VAL A 124 2.00 13.20 -10.40
C VAL A 124 2.02 12.00 -9.47
N GLY A 125 2.56 12.20 -8.27
CA GLY A 125 2.55 11.17 -7.23
C GLY A 125 3.85 10.39 -7.15
N ILE A 126 4.90 11.03 -6.63
CA ILE A 126 6.24 10.45 -6.49
C ILE A 126 6.25 9.07 -5.80
N THR A 127 5.36 8.85 -4.84
CA THR A 127 5.23 7.56 -4.13
C THR A 127 4.87 6.42 -5.08
N LYS A 128 4.12 6.70 -6.15
CA LYS A 128 3.70 5.72 -7.15
C LYS A 128 4.81 5.43 -8.16
N TRP A 129 5.47 6.49 -8.65
CA TRP A 129 6.38 6.42 -9.80
C TRP A 129 7.84 6.19 -9.43
N ARG A 130 8.23 6.37 -8.15
CA ARG A 130 9.62 6.19 -7.73
C ARG A 130 10.17 4.82 -8.13
N GLY A 131 11.43 4.79 -8.52
CA GLY A 131 12.14 3.58 -8.93
C GLY A 131 11.74 3.01 -10.29
N SER A 132 10.70 3.56 -10.95
CA SER A 132 10.35 3.18 -12.33
C SER A 132 11.30 3.85 -13.32
N VAL A 133 11.67 3.14 -14.38
CA VAL A 133 12.38 3.72 -15.53
C VAL A 133 11.34 4.29 -16.50
N LEU A 134 11.24 5.62 -16.55
CA LEU A 134 10.31 6.33 -17.42
C LEU A 134 11.06 6.98 -18.58
N GLU A 135 10.35 7.28 -19.65
CA GLU A 135 10.84 8.15 -20.71
C GLU A 135 10.45 9.60 -20.45
N SER A 136 11.35 10.53 -20.68
CA SER A 136 11.07 11.96 -20.53
C SER A 136 10.13 12.46 -21.63
N THR A 137 9.08 13.17 -21.22
CA THR A 137 8.22 13.93 -22.15
C THR A 137 8.83 15.29 -22.51
N LEU A 138 9.77 15.78 -21.71
CA LEU A 138 10.47 17.06 -21.96
C LEU A 138 11.61 16.89 -22.97
N VAL A 139 12.40 15.82 -22.82
CA VAL A 139 13.54 15.46 -23.70
C VAL A 139 13.35 14.01 -24.16
N PRO A 140 12.72 13.76 -25.30
CA PRO A 140 12.46 12.40 -25.79
C PRO A 140 13.72 11.55 -25.87
N GLY A 141 13.62 10.27 -25.48
CA GLY A 141 14.73 9.33 -25.43
C GLY A 141 15.55 9.37 -24.13
N LEU A 142 15.45 10.44 -23.33
CA LEU A 142 16.12 10.50 -22.02
C LEU A 142 15.37 9.68 -20.99
N LYS A 143 16.06 8.74 -20.31
CA LYS A 143 15.50 7.95 -19.20
C LYS A 143 15.39 8.79 -17.93
N VAL A 144 14.28 8.64 -17.21
CA VAL A 144 14.01 9.31 -15.93
C VAL A 144 13.73 8.28 -14.87
N VAL A 145 14.46 8.34 -13.76
CA VAL A 145 14.17 7.55 -12.56
C VAL A 145 13.70 8.48 -11.45
N PRO A 146 12.39 8.50 -11.15
CA PRO A 146 11.86 9.30 -10.05
C PRO A 146 12.29 8.73 -8.70
N THR A 147 12.55 9.62 -7.73
CA THR A 147 12.82 9.25 -6.35
C THR A 147 12.28 10.28 -5.38
N PHE A 148 12.17 9.93 -4.09
CA PHE A 148 11.84 10.91 -3.06
C PHE A 148 12.87 12.04 -2.99
N HIS A 149 12.39 13.24 -2.68
CA HIS A 149 13.30 14.33 -2.39
C HIS A 149 14.05 14.06 -1.06
N PRO A 150 15.39 14.22 -0.99
CA PRO A 150 16.17 13.93 0.23
C PRO A 150 15.69 14.68 1.48
N ALA A 151 15.04 15.83 1.33
CA ALA A 151 14.41 16.56 2.45
C ALA A 151 13.33 15.75 3.19
N THR A 152 12.88 14.62 2.67
CA THR A 152 11.82 13.81 3.30
C THR A 152 12.32 13.03 4.52
N PHE A 153 13.60 12.68 4.59
CA PHE A 153 14.16 11.94 5.71
C PHE A 153 15.04 12.77 6.67
N ILE A 154 15.23 14.05 6.37
CA ILE A 154 15.93 14.99 7.27
C ILE A 154 14.92 15.86 8.05
N PRO A 155 15.37 16.60 9.12
CA PRO A 155 14.51 17.54 9.84
C PRO A 155 13.80 18.54 8.92
N PRO A 156 12.55 18.93 9.20
CA PRO A 156 11.69 18.46 10.30
C PRO A 156 10.86 17.21 9.99
N LYS A 157 10.96 16.63 8.78
CA LYS A 157 10.09 15.53 8.32
C LYS A 157 10.45 14.18 8.94
N PHE A 158 11.74 13.85 9.04
CA PHE A 158 12.28 12.63 9.67
C PHE A 158 11.66 11.29 9.20
N ASN A 159 11.25 11.17 7.94
CA ASN A 159 10.82 9.89 7.42
C ASN A 159 12.03 9.06 6.97
N PHE A 160 12.69 8.42 7.93
CA PHE A 160 13.92 7.67 7.70
C PHE A 160 13.76 6.50 6.73
N LEU A 161 12.54 5.94 6.57
CA LEU A 161 12.26 4.87 5.62
C LEU A 161 12.44 5.31 4.16
N ASN A 162 12.41 6.60 3.87
CA ASN A 162 12.65 7.10 2.53
C ASN A 162 14.13 6.99 2.12
N LYS A 163 15.07 7.00 3.07
CA LYS A 163 16.50 6.94 2.76
C LYS A 163 16.90 5.66 2.01
N PRO A 164 16.62 4.43 2.51
CA PRO A 164 16.92 3.21 1.78
C PRO A 164 16.18 3.12 0.44
N GLN A 165 14.99 3.71 0.33
CA GLN A 165 14.25 3.76 -0.91
C GLN A 165 14.91 4.66 -1.96
N ILE A 166 15.45 5.81 -1.56
CA ILE A 166 16.25 6.69 -2.44
C ILE A 166 17.52 5.96 -2.90
N VAL A 167 18.20 5.25 -1.99
CA VAL A 167 19.39 4.44 -2.33
C VAL A 167 19.06 3.41 -3.40
N GLN A 168 17.94 2.70 -3.26
CA GLN A 168 17.49 1.72 -4.24
C GLN A 168 17.20 2.36 -5.61
N ASP A 169 16.50 3.50 -5.63
CA ASP A 169 16.19 4.22 -6.87
C ASP A 169 17.47 4.75 -7.56
N LEU A 170 18.45 5.19 -6.77
CA LEU A 170 19.77 5.59 -7.27
C LEU A 170 20.55 4.43 -7.88
N LEU A 171 20.46 3.22 -7.31
CA LEU A 171 21.06 2.02 -7.90
C LEU A 171 20.44 1.67 -9.25
N VAL A 172 19.12 1.81 -9.38
CA VAL A 172 18.44 1.68 -10.68
C VAL A 172 18.96 2.74 -11.67
N ALA A 173 19.01 4.01 -11.26
CA ALA A 173 19.49 5.09 -12.12
C ALA A 173 20.95 4.91 -12.53
N LYS A 174 21.79 4.42 -11.64
CA LYS A 174 23.19 4.07 -11.93
C LYS A 174 23.27 3.00 -13.02
N TYR A 175 22.55 1.89 -12.86
CA TYR A 175 22.50 0.84 -13.89
C TYR A 175 22.00 1.38 -15.23
N GLU A 176 20.93 2.18 -15.22
CA GLU A 176 20.37 2.78 -16.42
C GLU A 176 21.28 3.83 -17.08
N SER A 177 22.24 4.39 -16.34
CA SER A 177 23.19 5.36 -16.90
C SER A 177 24.29 4.72 -17.77
N ASP A 178 24.47 3.40 -17.73
CA ASP A 178 25.49 2.70 -18.50
C ASP A 178 25.15 2.58 -19.99
N PHE A 179 23.89 2.78 -20.39
CA PHE A 179 23.44 2.66 -21.78
C PHE A 179 22.32 3.67 -22.10
N PRO A 180 22.18 4.14 -23.34
CA PRO A 180 21.19 5.16 -23.70
C PRO A 180 19.76 4.62 -23.86
N GLU A 181 19.59 3.40 -24.37
CA GLU A 181 18.28 2.84 -24.72
C GLU A 181 17.47 2.42 -23.49
N ILE A 182 16.14 2.50 -23.61
CA ILE A 182 15.21 1.94 -22.61
C ILE A 182 15.04 0.45 -22.90
N ARG A 183 15.62 -0.41 -22.04
CA ARG A 183 15.53 -1.86 -22.15
C ARG A 183 14.36 -2.36 -21.33
N ARG A 184 13.34 -2.89 -21.98
CA ARG A 184 12.21 -3.54 -21.32
C ARG A 184 12.05 -4.94 -21.87
N LYS A 185 11.78 -5.89 -20.98
CA LYS A 185 11.45 -7.25 -21.41
C LYS A 185 10.12 -7.22 -22.13
N GLU A 186 10.05 -7.91 -23.26
CA GLU A 186 8.79 -8.16 -23.94
C GLU A 186 7.96 -9.13 -23.08
N ARG A 187 6.69 -8.78 -22.85
CA ARG A 187 5.73 -9.58 -22.11
C ARG A 187 4.48 -9.76 -22.96
N LYS A 188 4.15 -11.03 -23.22
CA LYS A 188 2.99 -11.38 -24.02
C LYS A 188 1.85 -11.83 -23.13
N ILE A 189 0.76 -11.09 -23.13
CA ILE A 189 -0.47 -11.43 -22.43
C ILE A 189 -1.50 -11.80 -23.47
N THR A 190 -2.00 -13.03 -23.41
CA THR A 190 -3.14 -13.45 -24.22
C THR A 190 -4.42 -13.00 -23.54
N ILE A 191 -5.07 -12.02 -24.14
CA ILE A 191 -6.41 -11.56 -23.78
C ILE A 191 -7.39 -12.05 -24.85
N LYS A 192 -8.67 -12.11 -24.58
CA LYS A 192 -9.70 -12.57 -25.53
C LYS A 192 -9.40 -13.99 -26.11
N PRO A 193 -9.08 -14.98 -25.27
CA PRO A 193 -8.86 -16.32 -25.80
C PRO A 193 -10.17 -16.91 -26.34
N SER A 194 -10.09 -17.64 -27.47
CA SER A 194 -11.18 -18.56 -27.82
C SER A 194 -11.28 -19.66 -26.78
N PHE A 195 -12.41 -20.36 -26.73
CA PHE A 195 -12.61 -21.49 -25.82
C PHE A 195 -11.48 -22.52 -25.93
N ASP A 196 -11.17 -22.96 -27.15
CA ASP A 196 -10.10 -23.94 -27.39
C ASP A 196 -8.72 -23.44 -26.91
N LEU A 197 -8.46 -22.15 -27.06
CA LEU A 197 -7.21 -21.57 -26.59
C LEU A 197 -7.16 -21.49 -25.06
N ALA A 198 -8.27 -21.17 -24.40
CA ALA A 198 -8.38 -21.18 -22.95
C ALA A 198 -8.12 -22.59 -22.39
N ILE A 199 -8.79 -23.61 -22.95
CA ILE A 199 -8.61 -25.03 -22.58
C ILE A 199 -7.16 -25.48 -22.75
N ARG A 200 -6.56 -25.22 -23.92
CA ARG A 200 -5.16 -25.57 -24.17
C ARG A 200 -4.19 -24.90 -23.23
N SER A 201 -4.42 -23.61 -22.93
CA SER A 201 -3.55 -22.84 -22.04
C SER A 201 -3.65 -23.31 -20.60
N LEU A 202 -4.84 -23.64 -20.11
CA LEU A 202 -5.03 -24.20 -18.77
C LEU A 202 -4.38 -25.59 -18.63
N ASN A 203 -4.54 -26.46 -19.63
CA ASN A 203 -3.84 -27.74 -19.62
C ASN A 203 -2.32 -27.57 -19.66
N TYR A 204 -1.81 -26.61 -20.45
CA TYR A 204 -0.38 -26.29 -20.46
C TYR A 204 0.10 -25.78 -19.10
N CYS A 205 -0.65 -24.88 -18.43
CA CYS A 205 -0.34 -24.45 -17.06
C CYS A 205 -0.27 -25.64 -16.10
N TYR A 206 -1.23 -26.54 -16.18
CA TYR A 206 -1.24 -27.74 -15.35
C TYR A 206 0.01 -28.62 -15.59
N ASP A 207 0.36 -28.86 -16.83
CA ASP A 207 1.52 -29.69 -17.23
C ASP A 207 2.85 -29.07 -16.81
N VAL A 208 2.98 -27.75 -16.95
CA VAL A 208 4.14 -26.97 -16.47
C VAL A 208 4.23 -27.05 -14.95
N GLY A 209 3.09 -26.94 -14.28
CA GLY A 209 3.01 -27.08 -12.82
C GLY A 209 3.44 -28.46 -12.33
N LEU A 210 3.06 -29.53 -13.03
CA LEU A 210 3.49 -30.89 -12.71
C LEU A 210 5.00 -31.12 -12.87
N LYS A 211 5.68 -30.28 -13.66
CA LYS A 211 7.14 -30.29 -13.84
C LYS A 211 7.86 -29.46 -12.75
N GLY A 212 7.12 -28.96 -11.74
CA GLY A 212 7.68 -28.28 -10.58
C GLY A 212 7.78 -26.75 -10.70
N GLN A 213 7.26 -26.15 -11.78
CA GLN A 213 7.16 -24.71 -11.90
C GLN A 213 5.91 -24.20 -11.19
N ALA A 214 6.03 -23.17 -10.35
CA ALA A 214 4.86 -22.55 -9.74
C ALA A 214 4.04 -21.78 -10.79
N ILE A 215 2.72 -21.92 -10.74
CA ILE A 215 1.78 -21.20 -11.59
C ILE A 215 1.29 -19.97 -10.83
N ASP A 216 1.45 -18.80 -11.41
CA ASP A 216 0.93 -17.56 -10.84
C ASP A 216 -0.51 -17.34 -11.26
N ILE A 217 -1.32 -16.91 -10.29
CA ILE A 217 -2.76 -16.78 -10.45
C ILE A 217 -3.19 -15.47 -9.78
N ASP A 218 -4.04 -14.74 -10.47
CA ASP A 218 -4.68 -13.53 -9.96
C ASP A 218 -6.12 -13.48 -10.46
N ILE A 219 -7.06 -13.04 -9.63
CA ILE A 219 -8.47 -12.88 -9.99
C ILE A 219 -8.91 -11.43 -9.88
N GLU A 220 -9.83 -11.06 -10.74
CA GLU A 220 -10.55 -9.79 -10.61
C GLU A 220 -12.02 -10.04 -10.32
N VAL A 221 -12.55 -9.31 -9.35
CA VAL A 221 -13.91 -9.49 -8.84
C VAL A 221 -14.67 -8.18 -8.97
N ILE A 222 -15.84 -8.23 -9.60
CA ILE A 222 -16.74 -7.09 -9.77
C ILE A 222 -18.11 -7.45 -9.19
N ASN A 223 -18.61 -6.64 -8.28
CA ASN A 223 -19.91 -6.84 -7.63
C ASN A 223 -20.09 -8.23 -6.99
N GLY A 224 -18.98 -8.83 -6.49
CA GLY A 224 -19.00 -10.14 -5.85
C GLY A 224 -18.99 -11.32 -6.81
N GLU A 225 -18.85 -11.09 -8.11
CA GLU A 225 -18.71 -12.10 -9.16
C GLU A 225 -17.28 -12.13 -9.74
N LEU A 226 -16.83 -13.30 -10.16
CA LEU A 226 -15.55 -13.47 -10.85
C LEU A 226 -15.66 -12.84 -12.23
N ASP A 227 -14.85 -11.81 -12.48
CA ASP A 227 -14.85 -11.11 -13.75
C ASP A 227 -13.84 -11.70 -14.74
N CYS A 228 -12.63 -11.90 -14.28
CA CYS A 228 -11.61 -12.63 -15.02
C CYS A 228 -10.61 -13.31 -14.08
N ILE A 229 -9.88 -14.29 -14.62
CA ILE A 229 -8.79 -14.96 -13.94
C ILE A 229 -7.57 -15.06 -14.85
N GLY A 230 -6.42 -14.64 -14.31
CA GLY A 230 -5.14 -14.70 -14.99
C GLY A 230 -4.28 -15.88 -14.56
N PHE A 231 -3.49 -16.40 -15.50
CA PHE A 231 -2.47 -17.41 -15.25
C PHE A 231 -1.16 -17.02 -15.92
N ALA A 232 -0.05 -16.98 -15.15
CA ALA A 232 1.29 -16.89 -15.73
C ALA A 232 2.10 -18.16 -15.44
N TYR A 233 2.75 -18.65 -16.46
CA TYR A 233 3.63 -19.80 -16.41
C TYR A 233 5.10 -19.45 -16.73
N SER A 234 5.35 -18.18 -16.99
CA SER A 234 6.69 -17.65 -17.19
C SER A 234 6.73 -16.14 -16.88
N PRO A 235 7.91 -15.54 -16.66
CA PRO A 235 8.02 -14.09 -16.42
C PRO A 235 7.68 -13.24 -17.65
N ASN A 236 7.43 -13.88 -18.81
CA ASN A 236 7.17 -13.17 -20.07
C ASN A 236 5.82 -13.55 -20.71
N SER A 237 5.06 -14.47 -20.12
CA SER A 237 3.83 -14.96 -20.74
C SER A 237 2.73 -15.22 -19.72
N ALA A 238 1.56 -14.68 -20.00
CA ALA A 238 0.34 -14.93 -19.24
C ALA A 238 -0.88 -15.05 -20.16
N ILE A 239 -1.94 -15.63 -19.64
CA ILE A 239 -3.27 -15.60 -20.23
C ILE A 239 -4.25 -15.02 -19.22
N CYS A 240 -5.12 -14.12 -19.64
CA CYS A 240 -6.30 -13.71 -18.91
C CYS A 240 -7.52 -14.37 -19.53
N ILE A 241 -8.31 -15.07 -18.74
CA ILE A 241 -9.56 -15.71 -19.13
C ILE A 241 -10.70 -14.88 -18.58
N PRO A 242 -11.40 -14.12 -19.43
CA PRO A 242 -12.56 -13.33 -19.03
C PRO A 242 -13.80 -14.22 -18.88
N PHE A 243 -14.69 -13.87 -17.96
CA PHE A 243 -16.02 -14.46 -17.82
C PHE A 243 -17.10 -13.50 -18.30
N ARG A 244 -16.77 -12.22 -18.43
CA ARG A 244 -17.68 -11.15 -18.87
C ARG A 244 -17.00 -10.17 -19.80
N ASP A 245 -17.81 -9.54 -20.65
CA ASP A 245 -17.45 -8.36 -21.43
C ASP A 245 -18.64 -7.38 -21.53
N HIS A 246 -18.54 -6.40 -22.42
CA HIS A 246 -19.60 -5.38 -22.65
C HIS A 246 -20.90 -5.98 -23.23
N THR A 247 -20.88 -7.20 -23.72
CA THR A 247 -22.05 -7.89 -24.29
C THR A 247 -22.74 -8.83 -23.30
N GLY A 248 -22.11 -9.13 -22.17
CA GLY A 248 -22.57 -10.07 -21.15
C GLY A 248 -21.57 -11.17 -20.85
N ASP A 249 -22.02 -12.43 -20.77
CA ASP A 249 -21.17 -13.56 -20.51
C ASP A 249 -20.26 -13.85 -21.73
N TYR A 250 -18.96 -14.04 -21.46
CA TYR A 250 -17.94 -14.21 -22.50
C TYR A 250 -17.98 -15.61 -23.14
N PHE A 251 -18.28 -16.63 -22.36
CA PHE A 251 -18.42 -18.02 -22.78
C PHE A 251 -19.86 -18.51 -22.61
N THR A 252 -20.23 -19.62 -23.27
CA THR A 252 -21.49 -20.30 -22.93
C THR A 252 -21.36 -20.98 -21.57
N VAL A 253 -22.50 -21.31 -20.96
CA VAL A 253 -22.54 -21.97 -19.63
C VAL A 253 -21.72 -23.27 -19.64
N GLU A 254 -21.82 -24.07 -20.73
CA GLU A 254 -21.10 -25.32 -20.87
C GLU A 254 -19.58 -25.10 -21.00
N GLN A 255 -19.18 -24.07 -21.77
CA GLN A 255 -17.79 -23.69 -21.93
C GLN A 255 -17.20 -23.17 -20.62
N GLU A 256 -17.93 -22.31 -19.93
CA GLU A 256 -17.52 -21.81 -18.61
C GLU A 256 -17.35 -22.96 -17.61
N TYR A 257 -18.28 -23.90 -17.60
CA TYR A 257 -18.19 -25.08 -16.73
C TYR A 257 -16.91 -25.89 -16.98
N GLU A 258 -16.57 -26.16 -18.23
CA GLU A 258 -15.34 -26.91 -18.59
C GLU A 258 -14.07 -26.12 -18.18
N ILE A 259 -14.06 -24.79 -18.39
CA ILE A 259 -12.98 -23.91 -17.95
C ILE A 259 -12.83 -23.99 -16.43
N MET A 260 -13.94 -23.87 -15.69
CA MET A 260 -13.93 -23.92 -14.22
C MET A 260 -13.45 -25.27 -13.68
N LEU A 261 -13.76 -26.39 -14.36
CA LEU A 261 -13.23 -27.71 -14.00
C LEU A 261 -11.70 -27.77 -14.11
N LEU A 262 -11.12 -27.17 -15.16
CA LEU A 262 -9.66 -27.10 -15.32
C LEU A 262 -9.01 -26.15 -14.29
N ILE A 263 -9.64 -25.03 -13.99
CA ILE A 263 -9.20 -24.13 -12.92
C ILE A 263 -9.20 -24.86 -11.58
N ALA A 264 -10.29 -25.58 -11.28
CA ALA A 264 -10.38 -26.40 -10.07
C ALA A 264 -9.29 -27.49 -10.05
N LYS A 265 -9.03 -28.16 -11.17
CA LYS A 265 -7.95 -29.16 -11.29
C LYS A 265 -6.58 -28.56 -10.95
N ILE A 266 -6.27 -27.35 -11.43
CA ILE A 266 -5.00 -26.66 -11.11
C ILE A 266 -4.96 -26.28 -9.62
N LEU A 267 -6.00 -25.60 -9.11
CA LEU A 267 -6.03 -25.11 -7.72
C LEU A 267 -6.03 -26.24 -6.70
N GLN A 268 -6.73 -27.35 -6.95
CA GLN A 268 -6.85 -28.48 -6.04
C GLN A 268 -5.73 -29.51 -6.16
N SER A 269 -4.81 -29.35 -7.14
CA SER A 269 -3.68 -30.27 -7.28
C SER A 269 -2.69 -30.14 -6.13
N GLU A 270 -2.35 -31.25 -5.48
CA GLU A 270 -1.28 -31.30 -4.48
C GLU A 270 0.12 -31.17 -5.11
N ARG A 271 0.26 -31.48 -6.41
CA ARG A 271 1.53 -31.53 -7.13
C ARG A 271 1.90 -30.21 -7.80
N VAL A 272 0.93 -29.34 -8.03
CA VAL A 272 1.14 -28.04 -8.65
C VAL A 272 1.31 -27.00 -7.56
N ALA A 273 2.43 -26.30 -7.54
CA ALA A 273 2.64 -25.13 -6.69
C ALA A 273 1.93 -23.90 -7.31
N LYS A 274 1.21 -23.16 -6.50
CA LYS A 274 0.51 -21.92 -6.92
C LYS A 274 1.11 -20.71 -6.22
N ARG A 275 1.10 -19.57 -6.92
CA ARG A 275 1.63 -18.32 -6.41
C ARG A 275 0.75 -17.15 -6.82
N GLY A 276 0.72 -16.09 -6.01
CA GLY A 276 0.03 -14.84 -6.32
C GLY A 276 0.50 -13.69 -5.43
N ALA A 277 -0.04 -12.53 -5.67
CA ALA A 277 0.16 -11.35 -4.84
C ALA A 277 -0.99 -11.24 -3.84
N SER A 278 -0.68 -11.23 -2.54
CA SER A 278 -1.74 -11.31 -1.50
C SER A 278 -2.69 -12.51 -1.67
N PHE A 279 -2.16 -13.61 -2.09
CA PHE A 279 -2.84 -14.80 -2.63
C PHE A 279 -3.92 -15.42 -1.72
N ILE A 280 -3.98 -15.03 -0.47
CA ILE A 280 -5.07 -15.44 0.44
C ILE A 280 -6.43 -14.87 -0.01
N PHE A 281 -6.46 -13.70 -0.66
CA PHE A 281 -7.69 -13.11 -1.20
C PHE A 281 -8.26 -13.98 -2.31
N ASP A 282 -7.46 -14.30 -3.32
CA ASP A 282 -7.86 -15.07 -4.49
C ASP A 282 -8.35 -16.46 -4.08
N THR A 283 -7.58 -17.11 -3.22
CA THR A 283 -7.91 -18.45 -2.72
C THR A 283 -9.13 -18.45 -1.81
N GLN A 284 -9.35 -17.42 -1.00
CA GLN A 284 -10.56 -17.27 -0.19
C GLN A 284 -11.80 -17.09 -1.07
N PHE A 285 -11.72 -16.27 -2.12
CA PHE A 285 -12.82 -16.08 -3.05
C PHE A 285 -13.19 -17.38 -3.77
N MET A 286 -12.20 -18.08 -4.33
CA MET A 286 -12.42 -19.36 -5.04
C MET A 286 -12.99 -20.44 -4.12
N LEU A 287 -12.56 -20.48 -2.86
CA LEU A 287 -13.10 -21.39 -1.86
C LEU A 287 -14.55 -21.07 -1.51
N HIS A 288 -14.83 -19.81 -1.18
CA HIS A 288 -16.17 -19.40 -0.72
C HIS A 288 -17.22 -19.46 -1.82
N LYS A 289 -16.88 -18.96 -3.03
CA LYS A 289 -17.84 -18.82 -4.14
C LYS A 289 -18.07 -20.14 -4.88
N TYR A 290 -17.01 -20.92 -5.07
CA TYR A 290 -17.04 -22.13 -5.94
C TYR A 290 -16.71 -23.42 -5.19
N GLY A 291 -16.41 -23.38 -3.90
CA GLY A 291 -16.01 -24.58 -3.14
C GLY A 291 -14.64 -25.15 -3.55
N ILE A 292 -13.83 -24.40 -4.29
CA ILE A 292 -12.53 -24.86 -4.78
C ILE A 292 -11.49 -24.70 -3.68
N VAL A 293 -11.11 -25.83 -3.06
CA VAL A 293 -10.13 -25.86 -1.96
C VAL A 293 -8.70 -25.81 -2.51
N PRO A 294 -7.91 -24.75 -2.27
CA PRO A 294 -6.54 -24.69 -2.74
C PRO A 294 -5.66 -25.71 -1.99
N ARG A 295 -4.99 -26.57 -2.73
CA ARG A 295 -4.11 -27.64 -2.21
C ARG A 295 -2.67 -27.45 -2.68
N GLY A 296 -1.75 -28.34 -2.27
CA GLY A 296 -0.33 -28.26 -2.60
C GLY A 296 0.37 -27.04 -2.00
N GLU A 297 1.48 -26.61 -2.57
CA GLU A 297 2.21 -25.46 -2.10
C GLU A 297 1.57 -24.14 -2.56
N LEU A 298 1.39 -23.22 -1.59
CA LEU A 298 0.90 -21.88 -1.86
C LEU A 298 2.01 -20.88 -1.54
N HIS A 299 2.35 -20.03 -2.49
CA HIS A 299 3.35 -18.98 -2.38
C HIS A 299 2.70 -17.60 -2.48
N CYS A 300 3.28 -16.60 -1.84
CA CYS A 300 2.75 -15.24 -1.84
C CYS A 300 3.89 -14.22 -1.83
N THR A 301 3.94 -13.36 -2.85
CA THR A 301 4.95 -12.29 -2.94
C THR A 301 4.81 -11.24 -1.86
N HIS A 302 3.59 -10.99 -1.37
CA HIS A 302 3.35 -10.08 -0.25
C HIS A 302 4.03 -10.60 1.04
N ILE A 303 3.88 -11.89 1.35
CA ILE A 303 4.52 -12.51 2.52
C ILE A 303 6.05 -12.46 2.35
N ALA A 304 6.57 -12.84 1.18
CA ALA A 304 8.00 -12.81 0.90
C ALA A 304 8.58 -11.39 1.08
N GLN A 305 7.89 -10.37 0.55
CA GLN A 305 8.27 -8.97 0.69
C GLN A 305 8.30 -8.51 2.14
N LYS A 306 7.27 -8.84 2.92
CA LYS A 306 7.18 -8.45 4.34
C LYS A 306 8.22 -9.13 5.22
N ILE A 307 8.62 -10.33 4.90
CA ILE A 307 9.70 -11.01 5.63
C ILE A 307 11.07 -10.45 5.24
N ALA A 308 11.31 -10.18 3.95
CA ALA A 308 12.57 -9.63 3.47
C ALA A 308 12.76 -8.15 3.91
N PHE A 309 11.68 -7.36 3.88
CA PHE A 309 11.70 -5.91 4.14
C PHE A 309 10.44 -5.48 4.92
N PRO A 310 10.39 -5.74 6.25
CA PRO A 310 9.18 -5.52 7.07
C PRO A 310 8.64 -4.09 7.03
N ASP A 311 9.55 -3.12 6.97
CA ASP A 311 9.23 -1.69 6.97
C ASP A 311 8.73 -1.17 5.62
N PHE A 312 8.90 -1.95 4.54
CA PHE A 312 8.48 -1.52 3.22
C PHE A 312 7.04 -1.94 2.92
N ASN A 313 6.41 -1.18 2.02
CA ASN A 313 5.12 -1.60 1.48
C ASN A 313 5.31 -2.92 0.70
N ALA A 314 4.38 -3.87 0.92
CA ALA A 314 4.39 -5.17 0.27
C ALA A 314 3.28 -5.31 -0.79
N GLY A 315 2.57 -4.24 -1.11
CA GLY A 315 1.65 -4.23 -2.24
C GLY A 315 2.37 -4.55 -3.55
N LEU A 316 1.65 -5.11 -4.51
CA LEU A 316 2.23 -5.54 -5.79
C LEU A 316 2.91 -4.38 -6.55
N ASP A 317 2.45 -3.14 -6.37
CA ASP A 317 3.10 -1.94 -6.87
C ASP A 317 4.53 -1.74 -6.32
N SER A 318 4.74 -2.07 -5.05
CA SER A 318 6.07 -2.02 -4.43
C SER A 318 6.95 -3.20 -4.86
N VAL A 319 6.37 -4.39 -4.93
CA VAL A 319 7.04 -5.60 -5.42
C VAL A 319 7.50 -5.40 -6.87
N CYS A 320 6.62 -4.86 -7.72
CA CYS A 320 6.92 -4.53 -9.11
C CYS A 320 8.17 -3.65 -9.24
N ARG A 321 8.20 -2.53 -8.53
CA ARG A 321 9.32 -1.58 -8.55
C ARG A 321 10.64 -2.15 -8.05
N MET A 322 10.59 -3.02 -7.04
CA MET A 322 11.80 -3.57 -6.43
C MET A 322 12.42 -4.70 -7.23
N TRP A 323 11.61 -5.48 -7.95
CA TRP A 323 12.04 -6.77 -8.44
C TRP A 323 11.90 -6.94 -9.95
N THR A 324 11.25 -6.00 -10.64
CA THR A 324 11.03 -6.06 -12.09
C THR A 324 11.46 -4.76 -12.79
N ASP A 325 11.49 -4.77 -14.12
CA ASP A 325 11.71 -3.61 -14.97
C ASP A 325 10.39 -2.93 -15.40
N VAL A 326 9.26 -3.40 -14.87
CA VAL A 326 7.92 -2.87 -15.22
C VAL A 326 7.71 -1.53 -14.52
N PRO A 327 7.39 -0.45 -15.25
CA PRO A 327 6.98 0.80 -14.63
C PRO A 327 5.62 0.64 -13.95
N TYR A 328 5.28 1.62 -13.10
CA TYR A 328 3.97 1.61 -12.42
C TYR A 328 2.81 1.60 -13.42
N TYR A 329 1.90 0.64 -13.32
CA TYR A 329 0.76 0.42 -14.22
C TYR A 329 -0.61 0.33 -13.52
N LYS A 330 -0.62 0.35 -12.18
CA LYS A 330 -1.84 0.14 -11.37
C LYS A 330 -2.94 1.22 -11.54
N GLU A 331 -2.64 2.34 -12.19
CA GLU A 331 -3.67 3.35 -12.47
C GLU A 331 -4.65 2.88 -13.54
N ASP A 332 -4.20 2.11 -14.53
CA ASP A 332 -5.02 1.66 -15.66
C ASP A 332 -6.21 0.80 -15.14
N GLY A 333 -5.94 -0.18 -14.28
CA GLY A 333 -6.97 -0.98 -13.64
C GLY A 333 -7.87 -0.18 -12.67
N LYS A 334 -7.29 0.77 -11.90
CA LYS A 334 -8.07 1.59 -10.97
C LYS A 334 -9.01 2.59 -11.67
N GLN A 335 -8.60 3.13 -12.81
CA GLN A 335 -9.45 4.02 -13.61
C GLN A 335 -10.64 3.26 -14.16
N TRP A 336 -10.41 2.05 -14.66
CA TRP A 336 -11.47 1.18 -15.14
C TRP A 336 -12.51 0.88 -14.07
N MET A 337 -12.08 0.41 -12.89
CA MET A 337 -12.97 0.07 -11.77
C MET A 337 -13.76 1.26 -11.20
N LYS A 338 -13.14 2.45 -11.09
CA LYS A 338 -13.73 3.58 -10.38
C LYS A 338 -14.53 4.51 -11.25
N MET A 339 -14.21 4.60 -12.54
CA MET A 339 -14.74 5.64 -13.42
C MET A 339 -15.43 5.08 -14.66
N GLY A 340 -15.40 3.77 -14.87
CA GLY A 340 -15.84 3.17 -16.12
C GLY A 340 -15.06 3.71 -17.33
N ALA A 341 -13.88 4.26 -17.08
CA ALA A 341 -12.98 4.79 -18.09
C ALA A 341 -11.92 3.74 -18.42
N GLY A 342 -11.72 3.47 -19.70
CA GLY A 342 -10.81 2.44 -20.17
C GLY A 342 -11.52 1.36 -20.96
N THR A 343 -10.76 0.40 -21.46
CA THR A 343 -11.26 -0.71 -22.26
C THR A 343 -11.16 -2.03 -21.49
N TRP A 344 -11.97 -3.01 -21.87
CA TRP A 344 -11.88 -4.38 -21.33
C TRP A 344 -10.49 -4.98 -21.57
N GLU A 345 -9.86 -4.66 -22.70
CA GLU A 345 -8.51 -5.09 -23.04
C GLU A 345 -7.48 -4.58 -22.05
N GLU A 346 -7.57 -3.32 -21.63
CA GLU A 346 -6.70 -2.76 -20.59
C GLU A 346 -6.90 -3.47 -19.26
N TRP A 347 -8.14 -3.77 -18.91
CA TRP A 347 -8.49 -4.52 -17.69
C TRP A 347 -7.92 -5.93 -17.68
N TRP A 348 -8.09 -6.68 -18.79
CA TRP A 348 -7.54 -8.02 -18.90
C TRP A 348 -6.01 -8.04 -18.99
N ASN A 349 -5.40 -7.07 -19.66
CA ASN A 349 -3.95 -6.88 -19.62
C ASN A 349 -3.44 -6.58 -18.21
N TYR A 350 -4.18 -5.78 -17.45
CA TYR A 350 -3.87 -5.48 -16.06
C TYR A 350 -3.84 -6.77 -15.21
N ASN A 351 -4.86 -7.61 -15.30
CA ASN A 351 -4.90 -8.92 -14.62
C ASN A 351 -3.73 -9.83 -15.03
N GLY A 352 -3.43 -9.91 -16.33
CA GLY A 352 -2.29 -10.69 -16.82
C GLY A 352 -0.95 -10.18 -16.30
N MET A 353 -0.78 -8.86 -16.15
CA MET A 353 0.41 -8.28 -15.53
C MET A 353 0.50 -8.60 -14.04
N ASP A 354 -0.63 -8.64 -13.32
CA ASP A 354 -0.68 -9.01 -11.90
C ASP A 354 -0.27 -10.47 -11.68
N CYS A 355 -0.35 -11.34 -12.72
CA CYS A 355 0.23 -12.69 -12.70
C CYS A 355 1.73 -12.71 -13.07
N ILE A 356 2.16 -11.95 -14.08
CA ILE A 356 3.56 -11.94 -14.55
C ILE A 356 4.52 -11.42 -13.48
N ILE A 357 4.15 -10.35 -12.78
CA ILE A 357 5.01 -9.72 -11.78
C ILE A 357 5.38 -10.66 -10.63
N PRO A 358 4.47 -11.43 -10.01
CA PRO A 358 4.84 -12.45 -9.04
C PRO A 358 5.79 -13.51 -9.60
N ASN A 359 5.60 -13.90 -10.87
CA ASN A 359 6.47 -14.89 -11.53
C ASN A 359 7.91 -14.39 -11.64
N GLU A 360 8.12 -13.14 -12.01
CA GLU A 360 9.46 -12.54 -12.10
C GLU A 360 10.05 -12.18 -10.72
N ALA A 361 9.23 -11.65 -9.81
CA ALA A 361 9.68 -11.10 -8.53
C ALA A 361 10.03 -12.17 -7.50
N HIS A 362 9.18 -13.20 -7.36
CA HIS A 362 9.31 -14.17 -6.28
C HIS A 362 10.63 -14.94 -6.27
N PRO A 363 11.20 -15.43 -7.38
CA PRO A 363 12.51 -16.06 -7.36
C PRO A 363 13.62 -15.15 -6.80
N LYS A 364 13.56 -13.86 -7.11
CA LYS A 364 14.51 -12.85 -6.60
C LYS A 364 14.29 -12.59 -5.10
N GLN A 365 13.02 -12.54 -4.66
CA GLN A 365 12.69 -12.46 -3.23
C GLN A 365 13.21 -13.67 -2.46
N ILE A 366 13.09 -14.89 -3.00
CA ILE A 366 13.64 -16.10 -2.39
C ILE A 366 15.16 -16.05 -2.27
N GLN A 367 15.85 -15.53 -3.29
CA GLN A 367 17.30 -15.34 -3.23
C GLN A 367 17.69 -14.35 -2.11
N GLU A 368 16.95 -13.25 -1.97
CA GLU A 368 17.19 -12.28 -0.91
C GLU A 368 16.90 -12.85 0.48
N LEU A 369 15.82 -13.59 0.64
CA LEU A 369 15.49 -14.29 1.90
C LEU A 369 16.57 -15.30 2.29
N LYS A 370 17.18 -16.00 1.32
CA LYS A 370 18.34 -16.89 1.56
C LYS A 370 19.54 -16.11 2.06
N LYS A 371 19.87 -14.97 1.43
CA LYS A 371 20.98 -14.10 1.87
C LYS A 371 20.80 -13.57 3.29
N GLN A 372 19.56 -13.28 3.67
CA GLN A 372 19.18 -12.78 5.00
C GLN A 372 19.02 -13.90 6.04
N ASN A 373 19.13 -15.17 5.65
CA ASN A 373 18.81 -16.34 6.50
C ASN A 373 17.35 -16.36 7.02
N ASN A 374 16.42 -15.85 6.23
CA ASN A 374 14.99 -15.71 6.57
C ASN A 374 14.05 -16.63 5.78
N LEU A 375 14.59 -17.58 4.98
CA LEU A 375 13.78 -18.46 4.15
C LEU A 375 12.85 -19.36 4.98
N GLU A 376 13.32 -19.86 6.11
CA GLU A 376 12.51 -20.69 7.01
C GLU A 376 11.34 -19.89 7.61
N THR A 377 11.56 -18.62 7.96
CA THR A 377 10.50 -17.72 8.42
C THR A 377 9.42 -17.52 7.35
N TYR A 378 9.84 -17.31 6.09
CA TYR A 378 8.91 -17.24 4.96
C TYR A 378 8.11 -18.54 4.81
N ASP A 379 8.77 -19.70 4.87
CA ASP A 379 8.12 -20.99 4.72
C ASP A 379 7.08 -21.25 5.82
N ARG A 380 7.39 -20.90 7.06
CA ARG A 380 6.42 -20.95 8.17
C ARG A 380 5.23 -20.04 7.93
N GLN A 381 5.45 -18.80 7.51
CA GLN A 381 4.37 -17.83 7.30
C GLN A 381 3.48 -18.17 6.10
N ARG A 382 4.02 -18.67 4.99
CA ARG A 382 3.21 -19.08 3.84
C ARG A 382 2.31 -20.30 4.15
N ARG A 383 2.78 -21.20 5.01
CA ARG A 383 1.98 -22.37 5.45
C ARG A 383 0.75 -21.95 6.26
N LEU A 384 0.72 -20.76 6.83
CA LEU A 384 -0.47 -20.23 7.52
C LEU A 384 -1.62 -19.91 6.57
N ILE A 385 -1.40 -19.78 5.27
CA ILE A 385 -2.47 -19.49 4.31
C ILE A 385 -3.60 -20.49 4.44
N LYS A 386 -3.32 -21.81 4.43
CA LYS A 386 -4.35 -22.86 4.49
C LYS A 386 -5.17 -22.84 5.78
N PRO A 387 -4.57 -22.87 6.98
CA PRO A 387 -5.35 -22.80 8.22
C PRO A 387 -6.13 -21.49 8.37
N LEU A 388 -5.59 -20.36 7.90
CA LEU A 388 -6.30 -19.08 7.93
C LEU A 388 -7.48 -19.05 6.95
N LEU A 389 -7.37 -19.70 5.78
CA LEU A 389 -8.48 -19.90 4.85
C LEU A 389 -9.60 -20.75 5.50
N TYR A 390 -9.22 -21.85 6.15
CA TYR A 390 -10.19 -22.67 6.89
C TYR A 390 -10.91 -21.87 7.97
N MET A 391 -10.17 -21.07 8.76
CA MET A 391 -10.75 -20.21 9.79
C MET A 391 -11.68 -19.15 9.18
N ALA A 392 -11.25 -18.52 8.08
CA ALA A 392 -12.02 -17.51 7.39
C ALA A 392 -13.34 -18.06 6.83
N GLU A 393 -13.30 -19.27 6.25
CA GLU A 393 -14.48 -19.91 5.66
C GLU A 393 -15.42 -20.47 6.72
N ARG A 394 -14.87 -21.15 7.73
CA ARG A 394 -15.69 -21.69 8.81
C ARG A 394 -16.41 -20.61 9.60
N GLY A 395 -15.72 -19.53 9.97
CA GLY A 395 -16.25 -18.51 10.87
C GLY A 395 -16.66 -19.07 12.23
N ILE A 396 -17.25 -18.23 13.07
CA ILE A 396 -17.73 -18.59 14.42
C ILE A 396 -19.22 -18.33 14.47
N ARG A 397 -20.01 -19.27 15.00
CA ARG A 397 -21.44 -19.10 15.25
C ARG A 397 -21.70 -17.96 16.22
N VAL A 398 -22.77 -17.20 15.97
CA VAL A 398 -23.16 -16.06 16.81
C VAL A 398 -24.56 -16.25 17.37
N ASP A 399 -24.73 -15.96 18.66
CA ASP A 399 -26.06 -15.77 19.28
C ASP A 399 -26.63 -14.41 18.81
N VAL A 400 -27.25 -14.43 17.62
CA VAL A 400 -27.79 -13.22 16.98
C VAL A 400 -28.90 -12.60 17.83
N ASP A 401 -29.77 -13.42 18.40
CA ASP A 401 -30.90 -12.97 19.23
C ASP A 401 -30.42 -12.35 20.55
N GLY A 402 -29.48 -13.01 21.22
CA GLY A 402 -28.84 -12.47 22.43
C GLY A 402 -28.10 -11.17 22.16
N MET A 403 -27.39 -11.11 21.04
CA MET A 403 -26.67 -9.90 20.61
C MET A 403 -27.61 -8.74 20.28
N MET A 404 -28.78 -9.04 19.66
CA MET A 404 -29.80 -8.04 19.34
C MET A 404 -30.45 -7.49 20.62
N LYS A 405 -30.84 -8.36 21.54
CA LYS A 405 -31.41 -7.95 22.84
C LYS A 405 -30.42 -7.10 23.63
N PHE A 406 -29.15 -7.50 23.62
CA PHE A 406 -28.10 -6.75 24.29
C PHE A 406 -27.82 -5.40 23.64
N LYS A 407 -27.86 -5.32 22.32
CA LYS A 407 -27.75 -4.05 21.56
C LYS A 407 -28.82 -3.06 21.98
N ILE A 408 -30.09 -3.50 22.10
CA ILE A 408 -31.21 -2.66 22.56
C ILE A 408 -30.94 -2.11 23.96
N THR A 409 -30.45 -2.98 24.87
CA THR A 409 -30.08 -2.57 26.23
C THR A 409 -28.94 -1.54 26.25
N GLU A 410 -27.93 -1.72 25.42
CA GLU A 410 -26.81 -0.77 25.30
C GLU A 410 -27.28 0.56 24.64
N GLN A 411 -28.17 0.48 23.65
CA GLN A 411 -28.74 1.66 23.00
C GLN A 411 -29.55 2.52 24.00
N ALA A 412 -30.33 1.89 24.86
CA ALA A 412 -31.10 2.60 25.89
C ALA A 412 -30.23 3.36 26.91
N LYS A 413 -28.95 3.03 27.05
CA LYS A 413 -28.01 3.79 27.90
C LYS A 413 -27.46 5.03 27.22
N LEU A 414 -27.56 5.13 25.88
CA LEU A 414 -26.95 6.22 25.13
C LEU A 414 -27.74 7.52 25.27
N ASP A 415 -29.07 7.45 25.23
CA ASP A 415 -29.96 8.61 25.27
C ASP A 415 -29.80 9.42 26.56
N PRO A 416 -29.80 8.82 27.77
CA PRO A 416 -29.53 9.54 29.01
C PRO A 416 -28.15 10.22 29.05
N LEU A 417 -27.12 9.58 28.48
CA LEU A 417 -25.78 10.16 28.41
C LEU A 417 -25.74 11.37 27.45
N LEU A 418 -26.48 11.33 26.37
CA LEU A 418 -26.61 12.47 25.44
C LEU A 418 -27.35 13.64 26.11
N GLU A 419 -28.45 13.36 26.82
CA GLU A 419 -29.17 14.36 27.60
C GLU A 419 -28.28 15.00 28.69
N ASP A 420 -27.54 14.20 29.43
CA ASP A 420 -26.58 14.69 30.44
C ASP A 420 -25.46 15.54 29.82
N LEU A 421 -24.98 15.15 28.64
CA LEU A 421 -23.99 15.95 27.91
C LEU A 421 -24.55 17.30 27.47
N ASN A 422 -25.76 17.31 26.92
CA ASN A 422 -26.41 18.54 26.44
C ASN A 422 -26.74 19.46 27.61
N LYS A 423 -27.17 18.91 28.73
CA LYS A 423 -27.39 19.66 29.98
C LYS A 423 -26.08 20.29 30.51
N GLU A 424 -24.98 19.52 30.47
CA GLU A 424 -23.67 20.03 30.89
C GLU A 424 -23.10 21.07 29.92
N ALA A 425 -23.33 20.92 28.63
CA ALA A 425 -22.89 21.85 27.60
C ALA A 425 -23.76 23.12 27.51
N GLY A 426 -25.03 23.03 27.92
CA GLY A 426 -26.04 24.08 27.78
C GLY A 426 -26.64 24.20 26.37
N TYR A 427 -26.32 23.29 25.49
CA TYR A 427 -26.83 23.19 24.11
C TYR A 427 -26.64 21.78 23.54
N ASP A 428 -27.25 21.51 22.40
CA ASP A 428 -27.13 20.23 21.71
C ASP A 428 -25.72 20.06 21.11
N LEU A 429 -24.91 19.21 21.74
CA LEU A 429 -23.51 19.00 21.43
C LEU A 429 -23.26 17.58 20.89
N ASN A 430 -22.89 17.47 19.62
CA ASN A 430 -22.56 16.19 19.04
C ASN A 430 -21.16 15.69 19.50
N PRO A 431 -21.09 14.66 20.36
CA PRO A 431 -19.84 14.13 20.90
C PRO A 431 -18.94 13.46 19.85
N ASN A 432 -19.50 13.08 18.69
CA ASN A 432 -18.77 12.46 17.58
C ASN A 432 -18.25 13.48 16.54
N SER A 433 -18.59 14.75 16.68
CA SER A 433 -18.04 15.83 15.84
C SER A 433 -16.76 16.41 16.42
N PRO A 434 -15.56 16.13 15.84
CA PRO A 434 -14.30 16.66 16.36
C PRO A 434 -14.31 18.19 16.45
N GLN A 435 -14.96 18.85 15.48
CA GLN A 435 -15.00 20.31 15.42
C GLN A 435 -15.86 20.92 16.54
N GLN A 436 -17.05 20.36 16.80
CA GLN A 436 -17.92 20.82 17.88
C GLN A 436 -17.27 20.57 19.23
N VAL A 437 -16.67 19.41 19.44
CA VAL A 437 -15.97 19.04 20.68
C VAL A 437 -14.76 19.95 20.92
N MET A 438 -13.93 20.23 19.91
CA MET A 438 -12.83 21.19 20.05
C MET A 438 -13.33 22.61 20.32
N ASN A 439 -14.43 23.03 19.67
CA ASN A 439 -15.03 24.32 19.93
C ASN A 439 -15.50 24.44 21.38
N TYR A 440 -16.21 23.44 21.89
CA TYR A 440 -16.67 23.40 23.27
C TYR A 440 -15.51 23.53 24.26
N PHE A 441 -14.52 22.63 24.22
CA PHE A 441 -13.45 22.62 25.19
C PHE A 441 -12.48 23.81 25.04
N TYR A 442 -12.10 24.18 23.84
CA TYR A 442 -11.00 25.11 23.61
C TYR A 442 -11.47 26.57 23.40
N LYS A 443 -12.71 26.77 22.90
CA LYS A 443 -13.25 28.13 22.73
C LYS A 443 -14.27 28.51 23.80
N VAL A 444 -15.26 27.66 24.08
CA VAL A 444 -16.30 27.97 25.09
C VAL A 444 -15.72 27.88 26.49
N LEU A 445 -15.14 26.73 26.85
CA LEU A 445 -14.53 26.55 28.19
C LEU A 445 -13.12 27.14 28.31
N LYS A 446 -12.54 27.62 27.22
CA LYS A 446 -11.19 28.27 27.17
C LYS A 446 -10.07 27.37 27.75
N LEU A 447 -10.18 26.07 27.65
CA LEU A 447 -9.13 25.17 28.08
C LEU A 447 -7.93 25.24 27.12
N LYS A 448 -6.72 24.96 27.62
CA LYS A 448 -5.51 24.89 26.80
C LYS A 448 -5.62 23.73 25.80
N PRO A 449 -5.52 24.01 24.47
CA PRO A 449 -5.66 22.94 23.47
C PRO A 449 -4.60 21.85 23.60
N PHE A 450 -5.03 20.60 23.64
CA PHE A 450 -4.15 19.47 23.42
C PHE A 450 -3.85 19.37 21.92
N LYS A 451 -2.56 19.33 21.57
CA LYS A 451 -2.11 19.28 20.18
C LYS A 451 -1.44 17.94 19.88
N LYS A 452 -1.78 17.35 18.76
CA LYS A 452 -1.17 16.12 18.26
C LYS A 452 -0.55 16.39 16.89
N ARG A 453 0.57 15.74 16.62
CA ARG A 453 1.26 15.84 15.33
C ARG A 453 0.44 15.13 14.26
N ASN A 454 0.07 15.84 13.20
CA ASN A 454 -0.63 15.25 12.07
C ASN A 454 0.35 14.55 11.10
N THR A 455 -0.18 13.90 10.07
CA THR A 455 0.61 13.22 9.02
C THR A 455 1.55 14.17 8.25
N LYS A 456 1.28 15.49 8.28
CA LYS A 456 2.13 16.51 7.67
C LYS A 456 3.23 17.03 8.62
N GLY A 457 3.29 16.50 9.84
CA GLY A 457 4.27 16.90 10.84
C GLY A 457 3.89 18.14 11.65
N GLU A 458 2.71 18.73 11.43
CA GLU A 458 2.23 19.93 12.13
C GLU A 458 1.49 19.55 13.41
N TYR A 459 1.66 20.33 14.47
CA TYR A 459 0.90 20.16 15.71
C TYR A 459 -0.45 20.87 15.62
N LYS A 460 -1.54 20.11 15.49
CA LYS A 460 -2.90 20.65 15.46
C LYS A 460 -3.71 20.25 16.69
N PRO A 461 -4.63 21.13 17.16
CA PRO A 461 -5.56 20.76 18.22
C PRO A 461 -6.32 19.49 17.85
N THR A 462 -6.57 18.64 18.86
CA THR A 462 -7.33 17.39 18.70
C THR A 462 -8.33 17.24 19.83
N SER A 463 -9.38 16.48 19.58
CA SER A 463 -10.40 16.04 20.54
C SER A 463 -10.49 14.51 20.60
N ASP A 464 -9.38 13.83 20.31
CA ASP A 464 -9.32 12.38 20.39
C ASP A 464 -9.45 11.87 21.85
N VAL A 465 -9.46 10.55 21.99
CA VAL A 465 -9.60 9.88 23.29
C VAL A 465 -8.51 10.32 24.28
N ASP A 466 -7.28 10.55 23.80
CA ASP A 466 -6.16 10.97 24.65
C ASP A 466 -6.37 12.41 25.16
N ALA A 467 -6.86 13.29 24.28
CA ALA A 467 -7.20 14.66 24.65
C ALA A 467 -8.32 14.71 25.70
N LEU A 468 -9.40 13.94 25.49
CA LEU A 468 -10.50 13.84 26.44
C LEU A 468 -10.09 13.23 27.78
N LYS A 469 -9.28 12.15 27.78
CA LYS A 469 -8.71 11.55 28.99
C LYS A 469 -7.85 12.55 29.77
N ARG A 470 -7.08 13.37 29.07
CA ARG A 470 -6.28 14.41 29.71
C ARG A 470 -7.14 15.48 30.37
N ILE A 471 -8.20 15.96 29.67
CA ILE A 471 -9.16 16.94 30.23
C ILE A 471 -9.86 16.35 31.46
N TYR A 472 -10.30 15.11 31.36
CA TYR A 472 -10.94 14.39 32.49
C TYR A 472 -10.04 14.32 33.73
N ARG A 473 -8.75 13.99 33.54
CA ARG A 473 -7.78 13.84 34.66
C ARG A 473 -7.37 15.15 35.31
N GLN A 474 -7.58 16.31 34.65
CA GLN A 474 -7.16 17.62 35.16
C GLN A 474 -8.14 18.24 36.17
N ASP A 475 -9.25 17.53 36.46
CA ASP A 475 -10.32 18.03 37.36
C ASP A 475 -10.70 19.50 37.10
N SER A 476 -10.84 19.82 35.82
CA SER A 476 -11.14 21.17 35.33
C SER A 476 -12.61 21.34 34.98
N LYS A 477 -13.03 22.56 34.62
CA LYS A 477 -14.40 22.87 34.18
C LYS A 477 -14.96 21.96 33.10
N GLY A 478 -14.14 21.23 32.38
CA GLY A 478 -14.57 20.29 31.34
C GLY A 478 -14.52 18.83 31.74
N SER A 479 -14.10 18.50 32.95
CA SER A 479 -13.84 17.12 33.37
C SER A 479 -15.08 16.23 33.25
N LYS A 480 -16.24 16.71 33.73
CA LYS A 480 -17.51 15.97 33.66
C LYS A 480 -17.96 15.72 32.21
N ALA A 481 -17.96 16.77 31.38
CA ALA A 481 -18.31 16.64 29.97
C ALA A 481 -17.35 15.69 29.22
N ALA A 482 -16.05 15.75 29.51
CA ALA A 482 -15.05 14.87 28.90
C ALA A 482 -15.29 13.40 29.26
N ARG A 483 -15.67 13.11 30.51
CA ARG A 483 -16.04 11.76 30.95
C ARG A 483 -17.26 11.25 30.21
N ILE A 484 -18.35 12.04 30.21
CA ILE A 484 -19.60 11.67 29.51
C ILE A 484 -19.31 11.40 28.02
N MET A 485 -18.50 12.25 27.36
CA MET A 485 -18.13 12.03 25.96
C MET A 485 -17.32 10.76 25.74
N LEU A 486 -16.42 10.41 26.66
CA LEU A 486 -15.67 9.14 26.58
C LEU A 486 -16.61 7.95 26.69
N ASP A 487 -17.58 8.01 27.60
CA ASP A 487 -18.56 6.94 27.80
C ASP A 487 -19.48 6.82 26.56
N ILE A 488 -19.99 7.93 26.02
CA ILE A 488 -20.78 7.94 24.78
C ILE A 488 -19.99 7.35 23.61
N ARG A 489 -18.75 7.79 23.40
CA ARG A 489 -17.92 7.28 22.27
C ARG A 489 -17.61 5.80 22.42
N SER A 490 -17.33 5.34 23.65
CA SER A 490 -17.11 3.93 23.93
C SER A 490 -18.35 3.11 23.63
N LEU A 491 -19.50 3.55 24.10
CA LEU A 491 -20.79 2.89 23.88
C LEU A 491 -21.21 2.91 22.42
N SER A 492 -21.10 4.05 21.73
CA SER A 492 -21.38 4.18 20.31
C SER A 492 -20.53 3.26 19.45
N LYS A 493 -19.21 3.16 19.74
CA LYS A 493 -18.31 2.22 19.08
C LYS A 493 -18.73 0.77 19.34
N ARG A 494 -19.11 0.45 20.57
CA ARG A 494 -19.57 -0.88 20.95
C ARG A 494 -20.81 -1.29 20.14
N ILE A 495 -21.80 -0.40 20.05
CA ILE A 495 -23.04 -0.61 19.31
C ILE A 495 -22.79 -0.71 17.80
N SER A 496 -22.06 0.24 17.23
CA SER A 496 -21.89 0.33 15.79
C SER A 496 -20.90 -0.67 15.19
N THR A 497 -19.87 -1.03 15.96
CA THR A 497 -18.78 -1.89 15.47
C THR A 497 -19.00 -3.35 15.83
N TYR A 498 -19.28 -3.63 17.11
CA TYR A 498 -19.32 -5.01 17.62
C TYR A 498 -20.73 -5.61 17.64
N LEU A 499 -21.75 -4.81 17.97
CA LEU A 499 -23.13 -5.27 17.99
C LEU A 499 -23.86 -5.01 16.66
N ASN A 500 -23.10 -4.97 15.57
CA ASN A 500 -23.64 -4.77 14.23
C ASN A 500 -24.00 -6.10 13.56
N ILE A 501 -25.28 -6.46 13.65
CA ILE A 501 -25.81 -7.73 13.13
C ILE A 501 -25.66 -7.84 11.60
N ALA A 502 -25.66 -6.71 10.89
CA ALA A 502 -25.40 -6.71 9.43
C ALA A 502 -24.04 -7.26 9.03
N LYS A 503 -23.12 -7.44 10.00
CA LYS A 503 -21.82 -8.08 9.80
C LYS A 503 -21.83 -9.59 10.00
N VAL A 504 -22.95 -10.17 10.45
CA VAL A 504 -23.12 -11.63 10.57
C VAL A 504 -23.64 -12.15 9.24
N ASP A 505 -23.07 -13.24 8.76
CA ASP A 505 -23.48 -13.87 7.51
C ASP A 505 -24.86 -14.55 7.67
N LYS A 506 -25.52 -14.85 6.55
CA LYS A 506 -26.88 -15.42 6.52
C LYS A 506 -26.98 -16.77 7.25
N ASP A 507 -25.89 -17.49 7.37
CA ASP A 507 -25.79 -18.76 8.10
C ASP A 507 -25.57 -18.57 9.62
N GLY A 508 -25.66 -17.36 10.13
CA GLY A 508 -25.50 -17.04 11.54
C GLY A 508 -24.05 -17.07 12.03
N ARG A 509 -23.08 -16.99 11.12
CA ARG A 509 -21.66 -16.97 11.46
C ARG A 509 -21.02 -15.61 11.25
N TYR A 510 -20.09 -15.28 12.14
CA TYR A 510 -19.21 -14.12 12.00
C TYR A 510 -17.88 -14.59 11.42
N ARG A 511 -17.52 -14.05 10.27
CA ARG A 511 -16.31 -14.38 9.54
C ARG A 511 -15.31 -13.23 9.56
N SER A 512 -14.05 -13.54 9.30
CA SER A 512 -12.99 -12.55 9.14
C SER A 512 -12.09 -12.97 7.99
N SER A 513 -11.62 -12.00 7.22
CA SER A 513 -10.43 -12.22 6.38
C SER A 513 -9.18 -12.06 7.23
N TYR A 514 -8.23 -12.97 7.08
CA TYR A 514 -6.96 -12.96 7.79
C TYR A 514 -5.81 -12.66 6.84
N LYS A 515 -4.80 -11.94 7.33
CA LYS A 515 -3.57 -11.67 6.59
C LYS A 515 -2.37 -12.19 7.38
N PRO A 516 -1.66 -13.21 6.88
CA PRO A 516 -0.33 -13.53 7.41
C PRO A 516 0.56 -12.28 7.30
N VAL A 517 1.44 -12.07 8.26
CA VAL A 517 2.32 -10.89 8.31
C VAL A 517 1.58 -9.55 8.09
N GLY A 518 0.38 -9.44 8.64
CA GLY A 518 -0.49 -8.27 8.48
C GLY A 518 0.00 -7.00 9.18
N THR A 519 1.06 -7.09 9.99
CA THR A 519 1.70 -5.97 10.69
C THR A 519 3.19 -5.93 10.36
N GLU A 520 3.86 -4.82 10.69
CA GLU A 520 5.33 -4.68 10.53
C GLU A 520 6.11 -5.70 11.38
N THR A 521 5.53 -6.11 12.52
CA THR A 521 6.13 -7.11 13.42
C THR A 521 5.83 -8.56 13.02
N GLY A 522 5.20 -8.79 11.87
CA GLY A 522 4.88 -10.14 11.38
C GLY A 522 3.66 -10.80 12.03
N ARG A 523 2.86 -10.07 12.83
CA ARG A 523 1.61 -10.61 13.42
C ARG A 523 0.55 -10.77 12.34
N ILE A 524 -0.34 -11.76 12.53
CA ILE A 524 -1.55 -11.92 11.75
C ILE A 524 -2.47 -10.72 12.05
N SER A 525 -3.09 -10.15 11.03
CA SER A 525 -4.19 -9.20 11.18
C SER A 525 -5.48 -9.80 10.65
N SER A 526 -6.61 -9.35 11.18
CA SER A 526 -7.93 -9.73 10.70
C SER A 526 -8.77 -8.49 10.39
N GLY A 527 -9.73 -8.65 9.51
CA GLY A 527 -10.59 -7.57 9.07
C GLY A 527 -11.89 -8.07 8.45
N GLU A 528 -12.63 -7.14 7.89
CA GLU A 528 -13.84 -7.42 7.12
C GLU A 528 -13.54 -8.41 5.99
N THR A 529 -14.49 -9.29 5.70
CA THR A 529 -14.38 -10.23 4.59
C THR A 529 -14.44 -9.50 3.26
N ILE A 530 -13.98 -10.15 2.20
CA ILE A 530 -14.10 -9.66 0.82
C ILE A 530 -15.56 -9.49 0.37
N PHE A 531 -16.52 -10.06 1.11
CA PHE A 531 -17.96 -9.98 0.85
C PHE A 531 -18.66 -8.87 1.63
N GLY A 532 -17.92 -8.03 2.36
CA GLY A 532 -18.46 -6.91 3.12
C GLY A 532 -19.08 -7.27 4.46
N THR A 533 -18.97 -8.54 4.90
CA THR A 533 -19.43 -9.02 6.20
C THR A 533 -18.26 -9.19 7.19
N GLY A 534 -18.58 -9.51 8.43
CA GLY A 534 -17.56 -9.78 9.45
C GLY A 534 -16.74 -8.55 9.86
N GLY A 535 -15.54 -8.80 10.37
CA GLY A 535 -14.65 -7.74 10.85
C GLY A 535 -13.45 -8.27 11.62
N ASN A 536 -12.77 -7.38 12.35
CA ASN A 536 -11.59 -7.74 13.13
C ASN A 536 -11.98 -8.51 14.40
N GLN A 537 -11.77 -9.83 14.39
CA GLN A 537 -12.04 -10.70 15.55
C GLN A 537 -11.00 -10.56 16.68
N GLN A 538 -9.83 -10.00 16.42
CA GLN A 538 -8.75 -9.90 17.41
C GLN A 538 -8.97 -8.79 18.46
N ASN A 539 -9.93 -7.88 18.22
CA ASN A 539 -10.16 -6.70 19.05
C ASN A 539 -11.53 -6.69 19.75
N TRP A 540 -12.21 -7.83 19.84
CA TRP A 540 -13.50 -7.89 20.52
C TRP A 540 -13.36 -7.67 22.03
N PRO A 541 -14.23 -6.85 22.65
CA PRO A 541 -14.30 -6.73 24.10
C PRO A 541 -14.60 -8.08 24.74
N HIS A 542 -13.90 -8.40 25.82
CA HIS A 542 -13.95 -9.71 26.44
C HIS A 542 -15.38 -10.12 26.85
N ASP A 543 -16.17 -9.18 27.37
CA ASP A 543 -17.56 -9.40 27.80
C ASP A 543 -18.53 -9.66 26.65
N LEU A 544 -18.17 -9.32 25.40
CA LEU A 544 -18.95 -9.61 24.19
C LEU A 544 -18.62 -10.98 23.59
N LEU A 545 -17.52 -11.62 23.99
CA LEU A 545 -17.16 -12.96 23.51
C LEU A 545 -18.21 -14.01 23.84
N ARG A 546 -19.04 -13.78 24.85
CA ARG A 546 -20.18 -14.65 25.21
C ARG A 546 -21.21 -14.86 24.10
N PHE A 547 -21.24 -13.98 23.09
CA PHE A 547 -22.12 -14.12 21.94
C PHE A 547 -21.55 -15.04 20.85
N PHE A 548 -20.27 -15.42 20.93
CA PHE A 548 -19.70 -16.43 20.07
C PHE A 548 -19.97 -17.82 20.65
N LEU A 549 -20.64 -18.63 19.83
CA LEU A 549 -21.08 -19.96 20.21
C LEU A 549 -20.17 -21.03 19.59
N TYR A 550 -19.95 -22.09 20.29
CA TYR A 550 -19.35 -23.28 19.73
C TYR A 550 -20.37 -24.07 18.91
N ASP A 551 -19.90 -24.80 17.91
CA ASP A 551 -20.77 -25.73 17.19
C ASP A 551 -21.20 -26.88 18.10
N GLU A 552 -22.33 -27.50 17.79
CA GLU A 552 -22.86 -28.62 18.57
C GLU A 552 -21.83 -29.76 18.66
N GLY A 553 -21.61 -30.30 19.83
CA GLY A 553 -20.60 -31.31 20.11
C GLY A 553 -19.16 -30.81 20.25
N TYR A 554 -18.93 -29.48 20.13
CA TYR A 554 -17.61 -28.89 20.32
C TYR A 554 -17.52 -28.10 21.61
N ILE A 555 -16.32 -28.05 22.18
CA ILE A 555 -15.95 -27.20 23.31
C ILE A 555 -14.82 -26.26 22.91
N GLY A 556 -14.79 -25.08 23.49
CA GLY A 556 -13.74 -24.09 23.22
C GLY A 556 -12.66 -24.11 24.30
N TYR A 557 -11.43 -23.95 23.83
CA TYR A 557 -10.28 -23.73 24.70
C TYR A 557 -9.69 -22.37 24.39
N SER A 558 -9.31 -21.62 25.44
CA SER A 558 -8.56 -20.38 25.31
C SER A 558 -7.15 -20.60 25.85
N PHE A 559 -6.16 -20.31 24.99
CA PHE A 559 -4.75 -20.40 25.38
C PHE A 559 -4.14 -19.00 25.24
N ASP A 560 -3.53 -18.52 26.33
CA ASP A 560 -2.74 -17.30 26.33
C ASP A 560 -1.37 -17.56 26.96
N LEU A 561 -0.32 -17.10 26.31
CA LEU A 561 1.04 -17.26 26.79
C LEU A 561 1.41 -16.05 27.64
N SER A 562 1.38 -16.23 28.96
CA SER A 562 1.70 -15.17 29.91
C SER A 562 3.03 -14.49 29.59
N GLN A 563 2.97 -13.19 29.27
CA GLN A 563 4.12 -12.31 29.03
C GLN A 563 5.15 -12.87 28.02
N ILE A 564 4.70 -13.54 26.96
CA ILE A 564 5.58 -14.21 25.98
C ILE A 564 6.64 -13.28 25.40
N GLU A 565 6.31 -12.02 25.14
CA GLU A 565 7.26 -11.04 24.60
C GLU A 565 8.41 -10.78 25.57
N ASN A 566 8.11 -10.57 26.86
CA ASN A 566 9.13 -10.38 27.88
C ASN A 566 10.01 -11.62 28.06
N ARG A 567 9.43 -12.83 27.99
CA ARG A 567 10.18 -14.10 28.06
C ARG A 567 11.11 -14.27 26.88
N ILE A 568 10.65 -13.92 25.65
CA ILE A 568 11.51 -13.96 24.46
C ILE A 568 12.66 -12.96 24.59
N VAL A 569 12.40 -11.72 25.04
CA VAL A 569 13.44 -10.71 25.27
C VAL A 569 14.46 -11.20 26.28
N ALA A 570 14.03 -11.78 27.41
CA ALA A 570 14.92 -12.34 28.41
C ALA A 570 15.76 -13.50 27.85
N TYR A 571 15.16 -14.40 27.09
CA TYR A 571 15.86 -15.52 26.44
C TYR A 571 16.91 -15.04 25.45
N VAL A 572 16.56 -14.11 24.55
CA VAL A 572 17.49 -13.53 23.54
C VAL A 572 18.58 -12.71 24.23
N GLY A 573 18.28 -12.04 25.33
CA GLY A 573 19.22 -11.28 26.15
C GLY A 573 20.15 -12.15 27.02
N GLY A 574 20.03 -13.48 26.97
CA GLY A 574 20.84 -14.40 27.77
C GLY A 574 20.49 -14.41 29.26
N VAL A 575 19.36 -13.78 29.62
CA VAL A 575 18.84 -13.87 31.00
C VAL A 575 18.15 -15.22 31.14
N ILE A 576 18.88 -16.22 31.64
CA ILE A 576 18.32 -17.53 31.93
C ILE A 576 17.33 -17.32 33.09
N SER A 577 16.05 -17.62 32.86
CA SER A 577 15.03 -17.54 33.90
C SER A 577 15.38 -18.48 35.03
N GLN A 578 15.31 -17.98 36.22
CA GLN A 578 15.05 -18.79 37.40
C GLN A 578 13.63 -19.34 37.41
#